data_01548ab54c23d5f02895b4b066a17174
#
_entry.id   01548ab54c23d5f02895b4b066a17174
#
_cell.length_a   1.000
_cell.length_b   1.000
_cell.length_c   1.000
_cell.angle_alpha   90.00
_cell.angle_beta   90.00
_cell.angle_gamma   90.00
#
_symmetry.space_group_name_H-M   'P 1'
#
loop_
_entity.id
_entity.type
_entity.pdbx_description
1 polymer ?
#
loop_
_entity_poly.entity_id
_entity_poly.type
_entity_poly.pdbx_seq_one_letter_code
_entity_poly.pdbx_strand_id
1 'polypeptide(L)'
;TSLIAALVKTLSGLRVRTILLAPTGRAAKVMSRYAGAKAYTIHKKIYRQKSLASEDASFSLDYNKEKGAVFIVDEASMLSNYSSDGSIFGSGQLLEDLIAYIRKGCDCRLIVVGDSAQLPPVGHDGSPALDPQKMSVYGTAEAALLDDVVRQEADSGILFNATLVRCMLEAGIIDIPLFDTSFDDVEAVDGGDILEAIQGAYDRYGMEETIVITRSNKRANRFNEAIRRHVLFAEEEIGSGDMLMVVKNNYHYTGREEECSVDFIANGDTALLRRIRKFEDFYGFRFAQARLSFPDYDDLELECKILLDTLGSDSPSLTREQGSRLF
;
A
#
# COMPACT_ATOMS: atom_id res chain seq x y z
N THR A 1 10.91 -5.10 9.32
CA THR A 1 11.76 -4.08 8.64
C THR A 1 13.21 -4.08 9.13
N SER A 2 13.48 -4.02 10.45
CA SER A 2 14.86 -4.06 10.98
C SER A 2 15.59 -5.35 10.60
N LEU A 3 14.90 -6.49 10.65
CA LEU A 3 15.45 -7.78 10.22
C LEU A 3 15.81 -7.78 8.72
N ILE A 4 14.93 -7.23 7.87
CA ILE A 4 15.20 -7.11 6.43
C ILE A 4 16.44 -6.24 6.18
N ALA A 5 16.57 -5.12 6.89
CA ALA A 5 17.74 -4.26 6.79
C ALA A 5 19.04 -5.00 7.19
N ALA A 6 19.00 -5.77 8.28
CA ALA A 6 20.14 -6.59 8.71
C ALA A 6 20.46 -7.68 7.69
N LEU A 7 19.45 -8.35 7.14
CA LEU A 7 19.61 -9.37 6.09
C LEU A 7 20.24 -8.79 4.82
N VAL A 8 19.75 -7.65 4.34
CA VAL A 8 20.30 -6.94 3.17
C VAL A 8 21.76 -6.57 3.40
N LYS A 9 22.08 -6.03 4.58
CA LYS A 9 23.47 -5.68 4.94
C LYS A 9 24.37 -6.91 4.97
N THR A 10 23.90 -8.01 5.53
CA THR A 10 24.66 -9.28 5.60
C THR A 10 24.91 -9.84 4.19
N LEU A 11 23.86 -9.93 3.36
CA LEU A 11 23.99 -10.42 1.99
C LEU A 11 24.92 -9.53 1.15
N SER A 12 24.85 -8.21 1.33
CA SER A 12 25.76 -7.28 0.70
C SER A 12 27.23 -7.53 1.12
N GLY A 13 27.47 -7.78 2.41
CA GLY A 13 28.79 -8.16 2.92
C GLY A 13 29.32 -9.46 2.30
N LEU A 14 28.43 -10.39 1.99
CA LEU A 14 28.72 -11.64 1.29
C LEU A 14 28.80 -11.48 -0.25
N ARG A 15 28.66 -10.26 -0.76
CA ARG A 15 28.61 -9.93 -2.20
C ARG A 15 27.47 -10.62 -2.95
N VAL A 16 26.39 -10.91 -2.26
CA VAL A 16 25.16 -11.47 -2.84
C VAL A 16 24.26 -10.31 -3.25
N ARG A 17 23.84 -10.30 -4.51
CA ARG A 17 22.92 -9.28 -5.02
C ARG A 17 21.52 -9.49 -4.44
N THR A 18 20.93 -8.45 -3.88
CA THR A 18 19.57 -8.46 -3.36
C THR A 18 18.63 -7.63 -4.21
N ILE A 19 17.42 -8.12 -4.41
CA ILE A 19 16.33 -7.43 -5.12
C ILE A 19 15.17 -7.32 -4.13
N LEU A 20 14.83 -6.10 -3.73
CA LEU A 20 13.79 -5.83 -2.74
C LEU A 20 12.47 -5.55 -3.44
N LEU A 21 11.43 -6.25 -3.03
CA LEU A 21 10.10 -6.19 -3.63
C LEU A 21 9.01 -6.03 -2.57
N ALA A 22 7.92 -5.34 -2.93
CA ALA A 22 6.71 -5.27 -2.13
C ALA A 22 5.46 -5.26 -3.02
N PRO A 23 4.28 -5.65 -2.52
CA PRO A 23 3.04 -5.64 -3.31
C PRO A 23 2.55 -4.24 -3.65
N THR A 24 2.82 -3.25 -2.79
CA THR A 24 2.37 -1.85 -2.97
C THR A 24 3.55 -0.89 -3.08
N GLY A 25 3.30 0.28 -3.69
CA GLY A 25 4.32 1.33 -3.82
C GLY A 25 4.77 1.88 -2.46
N ARG A 26 3.82 2.12 -1.55
CA ARG A 26 4.11 2.58 -0.20
C ARG A 26 5.00 1.58 0.56
N ALA A 27 4.66 0.30 0.53
CA ALA A 27 5.49 -0.74 1.16
C ALA A 27 6.90 -0.79 0.55
N ALA A 28 7.03 -0.66 -0.79
CA ALA A 28 8.33 -0.61 -1.45
C ALA A 28 9.16 0.60 -1.00
N LYS A 29 8.56 1.78 -0.83
CA LYS A 29 9.24 2.97 -0.31
C LYS A 29 9.72 2.80 1.12
N VAL A 30 8.81 2.35 2.00
CA VAL A 30 9.14 2.06 3.40
C VAL A 30 10.30 1.07 3.46
N MET A 31 10.24 -0.01 2.68
CA MET A 31 11.31 -1.00 2.58
C MET A 31 12.63 -0.38 2.08
N SER A 32 12.58 0.48 1.05
CA SER A 32 13.77 1.17 0.53
C SER A 32 14.43 2.03 1.61
N ARG A 33 13.64 2.79 2.37
CA ARG A 33 14.13 3.69 3.42
C ARG A 33 14.83 2.92 4.53
N TYR A 34 14.22 1.82 5.01
CA TYR A 34 14.81 1.04 6.10
C TYR A 34 15.98 0.16 5.68
N ALA A 35 15.91 -0.40 4.47
CA ALA A 35 16.99 -1.26 3.96
C ALA A 35 18.21 -0.47 3.43
N GLY A 36 18.07 0.83 3.21
CA GLY A 36 19.10 1.66 2.57
C GLY A 36 19.42 1.22 1.13
N ALA A 37 18.45 0.54 0.49
CA ALA A 37 18.60 -0.01 -0.86
C ALA A 37 17.28 0.13 -1.61
N LYS A 38 17.34 0.33 -2.93
CA LYS A 38 16.15 0.54 -3.75
C LYS A 38 15.26 -0.71 -3.77
N ALA A 39 14.00 -0.54 -3.39
CA ALA A 39 12.95 -1.54 -3.53
C ALA A 39 11.97 -1.15 -4.65
N TYR A 40 11.29 -2.13 -5.20
CA TYR A 40 10.35 -1.97 -6.29
C TYR A 40 9.00 -2.62 -5.93
N THR A 41 7.93 -2.19 -6.58
CA THR A 41 6.74 -3.02 -6.57
C THR A 41 6.99 -4.29 -7.38
N ILE A 42 6.36 -5.40 -6.96
CA ILE A 42 6.44 -6.66 -7.70
C ILE A 42 6.07 -6.42 -9.15
N HIS A 43 4.94 -5.76 -9.42
CA HIS A 43 4.46 -5.45 -10.76
C HIS A 43 5.50 -4.72 -11.61
N LYS A 44 6.13 -3.68 -11.08
CA LYS A 44 7.16 -2.92 -11.80
C LYS A 44 8.40 -3.75 -12.14
N LYS A 45 8.77 -4.70 -11.28
CA LYS A 45 9.97 -5.52 -11.48
C LYS A 45 9.76 -6.65 -12.47
N ILE A 46 8.58 -7.31 -12.45
CA ILE A 46 8.38 -8.54 -13.20
C ILE A 46 7.63 -8.38 -14.52
N TYR A 47 6.91 -7.24 -14.72
CA TYR A 47 6.14 -7.02 -15.94
C TYR A 47 6.71 -5.90 -16.79
N ARG A 48 6.49 -6.03 -18.10
CA ARG A 48 6.76 -4.99 -19.10
C ARG A 48 5.55 -4.82 -20.01
N GLN A 49 5.36 -3.62 -20.51
CA GLN A 49 4.31 -3.32 -21.49
C GLN A 49 4.64 -3.97 -22.83
N LYS A 50 3.71 -4.66 -23.46
CA LYS A 50 3.93 -5.38 -24.73
C LYS A 50 4.05 -4.47 -25.95
N SER A 51 3.34 -3.36 -26.01
CA SER A 51 3.37 -2.40 -27.11
C SER A 51 2.71 -1.08 -26.74
N LEU A 52 3.24 0.03 -27.23
CA LEU A 52 2.62 1.35 -27.14
C LEU A 52 1.48 1.56 -28.17
N ALA A 53 1.29 0.61 -29.09
CA ALA A 53 0.44 0.78 -30.27
C ALA A 53 -0.94 0.07 -30.19
N SER A 54 -1.25 -0.66 -29.13
CA SER A 54 -2.57 -1.28 -28.95
C SER A 54 -3.38 -0.55 -27.89
N GLU A 55 -4.65 -0.26 -28.20
CA GLU A 55 -5.62 0.37 -27.30
C GLU A 55 -5.84 -0.47 -26.02
N ASP A 56 -5.52 -1.77 -26.03
CA ASP A 56 -5.48 -2.63 -24.86
C ASP A 56 -4.03 -2.75 -24.33
N ALA A 57 -3.68 -1.89 -23.37
CA ALA A 57 -2.40 -1.96 -22.67
C ALA A 57 -2.29 -3.27 -21.90
N SER A 58 -1.70 -4.32 -22.49
CA SER A 58 -1.41 -5.58 -21.79
C SER A 58 0.05 -5.67 -21.38
N PHE A 59 0.28 -6.15 -20.17
CA PHE A 59 1.61 -6.32 -19.60
C PHE A 59 1.98 -7.81 -19.61
N SER A 60 3.17 -8.13 -20.11
CA SER A 60 3.70 -9.49 -20.09
C SER A 60 4.84 -9.62 -19.10
N LEU A 61 5.06 -10.85 -18.67
CA LEU A 61 6.21 -11.18 -17.83
C LEU A 61 7.51 -10.83 -18.54
N ASP A 62 8.37 -10.05 -17.88
CA ASP A 62 9.66 -9.64 -18.42
C ASP A 62 10.69 -10.77 -18.31
N TYR A 63 11.86 -10.56 -18.89
CA TYR A 63 12.97 -11.48 -18.82
C TYR A 63 13.83 -11.18 -17.59
N ASN A 64 14.05 -12.18 -16.73
CA ASN A 64 14.94 -12.05 -15.58
C ASN A 64 16.40 -12.25 -16.01
N LYS A 65 17.20 -11.19 -15.92
CA LYS A 65 18.64 -11.19 -16.25
C LYS A 65 19.54 -11.41 -15.03
N GLU A 66 18.95 -11.55 -13.84
CA GLU A 66 19.70 -11.68 -12.59
C GLU A 66 20.36 -13.07 -12.48
N LYS A 67 21.53 -13.07 -11.83
CA LYS A 67 22.32 -14.31 -11.56
C LYS A 67 22.73 -14.34 -10.10
N GLY A 68 22.46 -15.45 -9.41
CA GLY A 68 22.79 -15.64 -8.01
C GLY A 68 22.12 -14.61 -7.08
N ALA A 69 21.01 -14.00 -7.50
CA ALA A 69 20.35 -12.95 -6.75
C ALA A 69 19.34 -13.52 -5.76
N VAL A 70 19.22 -12.86 -4.60
CA VAL A 70 18.18 -13.13 -3.61
C VAL A 70 17.08 -12.08 -3.75
N PHE A 71 15.89 -12.51 -4.12
CA PHE A 71 14.68 -11.69 -4.13
C PHE A 71 14.06 -11.73 -2.74
N ILE A 72 13.83 -10.57 -2.15
CA ILE A 72 13.18 -10.44 -0.84
C ILE A 72 11.87 -9.72 -1.05
N VAL A 73 10.77 -10.37 -0.70
CA VAL A 73 9.41 -9.83 -0.81
C VAL A 73 8.88 -9.58 0.60
N ASP A 74 8.58 -8.33 0.91
CA ASP A 74 7.92 -7.91 2.15
C ASP A 74 6.41 -7.76 1.95
N GLU A 75 5.64 -7.71 3.04
CA GLU A 75 4.17 -7.61 3.05
C GLU A 75 3.49 -8.73 2.22
N ALA A 76 4.01 -9.94 2.30
CA ALA A 76 3.54 -11.06 1.50
C ALA A 76 2.15 -11.58 1.89
N SER A 77 1.58 -11.11 3.01
CA SER A 77 0.17 -11.36 3.38
C SER A 77 -0.81 -10.91 2.28
N MET A 78 -0.43 -9.93 1.47
CA MET A 78 -1.24 -9.40 0.37
C MET A 78 -1.08 -10.13 -0.96
N LEU A 79 -0.15 -11.11 -1.06
CA LEU A 79 0.07 -11.84 -2.31
C LEU A 79 -1.00 -12.89 -2.55
N SER A 80 -1.53 -12.91 -3.78
CA SER A 80 -2.56 -13.84 -4.21
C SER A 80 -2.22 -14.47 -5.56
N ASN A 81 -2.79 -15.66 -5.82
CA ASN A 81 -2.87 -16.27 -7.14
C ASN A 81 -4.25 -16.12 -7.80
N TYR A 82 -5.10 -15.31 -7.19
CA TYR A 82 -6.43 -15.06 -7.75
C TYR A 82 -6.46 -13.66 -8.34
N SER A 83 -6.83 -13.55 -9.60
CA SER A 83 -7.11 -12.26 -10.21
C SER A 83 -8.60 -11.99 -10.15
N SER A 84 -8.97 -10.76 -9.81
CA SER A 84 -10.28 -10.25 -10.20
C SER A 84 -10.37 -10.24 -11.74
N ASP A 85 -11.49 -10.63 -12.30
CA ASP A 85 -11.74 -10.63 -13.75
C ASP A 85 -11.22 -9.36 -14.42
N GLY A 86 -10.35 -9.54 -15.42
CA GLY A 86 -9.80 -8.45 -16.22
C GLY A 86 -8.42 -7.94 -15.82
N SER A 87 -7.58 -8.73 -15.15
CA SER A 87 -6.18 -8.35 -14.94
C SER A 87 -5.48 -8.07 -16.27
N ILE A 88 -4.92 -6.88 -16.40
CA ILE A 88 -4.09 -6.48 -17.57
C ILE A 88 -2.65 -6.97 -17.43
N PHE A 89 -2.28 -7.58 -16.28
CA PHE A 89 -0.93 -8.02 -15.95
C PHE A 89 -0.79 -9.53 -16.05
N GLY A 90 0.14 -9.98 -16.89
CA GLY A 90 0.61 -11.37 -16.98
C GLY A 90 -0.51 -12.41 -17.08
N SER A 91 -0.42 -13.44 -16.25
CA SER A 91 -1.45 -14.48 -16.10
C SER A 91 -2.63 -14.05 -15.22
N GLY A 92 -2.50 -12.91 -14.51
CA GLY A 92 -3.41 -12.52 -13.45
C GLY A 92 -3.10 -13.19 -12.09
N GLN A 93 -2.15 -14.08 -12.03
CA GLN A 93 -1.74 -14.83 -10.84
C GLN A 93 -0.37 -14.30 -10.37
N LEU A 94 -0.38 -13.29 -9.49
CA LEU A 94 0.82 -12.52 -9.17
C LEU A 94 1.94 -13.37 -8.55
N LEU A 95 1.60 -14.30 -7.65
CA LEU A 95 2.60 -15.16 -7.02
C LEU A 95 3.19 -16.15 -8.03
N GLU A 96 2.38 -16.76 -8.90
CA GLU A 96 2.83 -17.64 -9.97
C GLU A 96 3.77 -16.90 -10.92
N ASP A 97 3.37 -15.72 -11.37
CA ASP A 97 4.17 -14.89 -12.27
C ASP A 97 5.50 -14.46 -11.63
N LEU A 98 5.49 -14.11 -10.33
CA LEU A 98 6.70 -13.80 -9.58
C LEU A 98 7.66 -14.99 -9.54
N ILE A 99 7.17 -16.17 -9.20
CA ILE A 99 7.99 -17.40 -9.13
C ILE A 99 8.50 -17.77 -10.52
N ALA A 100 7.65 -17.69 -11.55
CA ALA A 100 8.05 -17.92 -12.93
C ALA A 100 9.14 -16.94 -13.40
N TYR A 101 9.03 -15.66 -13.00
CA TYR A 101 10.05 -14.65 -13.28
C TYR A 101 11.38 -15.00 -12.61
N ILE A 102 11.37 -15.34 -11.31
CA ILE A 102 12.58 -15.66 -10.56
C ILE A 102 13.27 -16.90 -11.15
N ARG A 103 12.52 -17.94 -11.52
CA ARG A 103 13.03 -19.15 -12.15
C ARG A 103 13.66 -18.95 -13.52
N LYS A 104 13.27 -17.91 -14.24
CA LYS A 104 13.93 -17.52 -15.51
C LYS A 104 15.32 -16.95 -15.31
N GLY A 105 15.68 -16.53 -14.11
CA GLY A 105 17.04 -16.13 -13.75
C GLY A 105 17.94 -17.35 -13.51
N CYS A 106 19.22 -17.09 -13.35
CA CYS A 106 20.20 -18.13 -13.09
C CYS A 106 20.50 -18.18 -11.58
N ASP A 107 20.25 -19.31 -10.92
CA ASP A 107 20.50 -19.53 -9.47
C ASP A 107 19.95 -18.43 -8.56
N CYS A 108 18.74 -17.96 -8.86
CA CYS A 108 18.04 -16.97 -8.05
C CYS A 108 17.23 -17.65 -6.93
N ARG A 109 17.14 -16.99 -5.79
CA ARG A 109 16.42 -17.44 -4.60
C ARG A 109 15.35 -16.44 -4.20
N LEU A 110 14.32 -16.92 -3.50
CA LEU A 110 13.21 -16.12 -3.00
C LEU A 110 13.13 -16.22 -1.49
N ILE A 111 13.03 -15.09 -0.83
CA ILE A 111 12.66 -14.96 0.59
C ILE A 111 11.35 -14.19 0.63
N VAL A 112 10.36 -14.77 1.30
CA VAL A 112 9.03 -14.17 1.47
C VAL A 112 8.88 -13.81 2.95
N VAL A 113 8.54 -12.57 3.24
CA VAL A 113 8.35 -12.04 4.59
C VAL A 113 6.94 -11.48 4.71
N GLY A 114 6.24 -11.80 5.77
CA GLY A 114 4.89 -11.31 6.01
C GLY A 114 4.34 -11.80 7.34
N ASP A 115 3.16 -11.36 7.67
CA ASP A 115 2.46 -11.72 8.89
C ASP A 115 1.07 -12.29 8.53
N SER A 116 0.81 -13.53 8.90
CA SER A 116 -0.48 -14.21 8.62
C SER A 116 -1.67 -13.63 9.39
N ALA A 117 -1.42 -12.85 10.44
CA ALA A 117 -2.46 -12.14 11.17
C ALA A 117 -2.80 -10.76 10.58
N GLN A 118 -2.02 -10.28 9.60
CA GLN A 118 -2.36 -9.08 8.84
C GLN A 118 -3.41 -9.36 7.77
N LEU A 119 -3.94 -8.29 7.16
CA LEU A 119 -4.98 -8.40 6.15
C LEU A 119 -4.57 -9.32 5.00
N PRO A 120 -5.36 -10.36 4.71
CA PRO A 120 -5.14 -11.24 3.59
C PRO A 120 -5.49 -10.57 2.26
N PRO A 121 -5.21 -11.21 1.12
CA PRO A 121 -5.68 -10.73 -0.18
C PRO A 121 -7.22 -10.62 -0.19
N VAL A 122 -7.74 -9.64 -0.92
CA VAL A 122 -9.18 -9.37 -0.98
C VAL A 122 -9.96 -10.61 -1.39
N GLY A 123 -10.94 -11.00 -0.55
CA GLY A 123 -11.80 -12.17 -0.78
C GLY A 123 -11.18 -13.53 -0.40
N HIS A 124 -10.07 -13.54 0.33
CA HIS A 124 -9.38 -14.74 0.78
C HIS A 124 -9.07 -14.71 2.27
N ASP A 125 -8.94 -15.89 2.87
CA ASP A 125 -8.66 -16.03 4.30
C ASP A 125 -7.16 -16.00 4.62
N GLY A 126 -6.29 -16.04 3.60
CA GLY A 126 -4.84 -15.98 3.77
C GLY A 126 -4.08 -15.95 2.46
N SER A 127 -2.81 -15.55 2.53
CA SER A 127 -1.91 -15.54 1.37
C SER A 127 -1.28 -16.92 1.15
N PRO A 128 -1.32 -17.47 -0.08
CA PRO A 128 -0.60 -18.69 -0.41
C PRO A 128 0.92 -18.55 -0.26
N ALA A 129 1.44 -17.33 -0.31
CA ALA A 129 2.88 -17.06 -0.18
C ALA A 129 3.41 -17.28 1.25
N LEU A 130 2.55 -17.24 2.26
CA LEU A 130 2.91 -17.48 3.67
C LEU A 130 2.57 -18.89 4.14
N ASP A 131 2.05 -19.74 3.26
CA ASP A 131 1.73 -21.13 3.56
C ASP A 131 2.86 -22.04 3.05
N PRO A 132 3.68 -22.66 3.93
CA PRO A 132 4.81 -23.50 3.51
C PRO A 132 4.37 -24.70 2.67
N GLN A 133 3.17 -25.25 2.91
CA GLN A 133 2.66 -26.39 2.14
C GLN A 133 2.34 -25.97 0.70
N LYS A 134 1.69 -24.82 0.53
CA LYS A 134 1.41 -24.25 -0.79
C LYS A 134 2.69 -23.83 -1.52
N MET A 135 3.66 -23.28 -0.79
CA MET A 135 4.95 -22.90 -1.36
C MET A 135 5.82 -24.10 -1.75
N SER A 136 5.65 -25.26 -1.10
CA SER A 136 6.41 -26.49 -1.42
C SER A 136 6.17 -27.01 -2.84
N VAL A 137 5.03 -26.67 -3.46
CA VAL A 137 4.74 -26.99 -4.88
C VAL A 137 5.76 -26.35 -5.82
N TYR A 138 6.33 -25.24 -5.42
CA TYR A 138 7.32 -24.50 -6.21
C TYR A 138 8.78 -24.94 -5.92
N GLY A 139 9.02 -25.82 -4.98
CA GLY A 139 10.35 -26.30 -4.63
C GLY A 139 10.52 -26.47 -3.13
N THR A 140 11.76 -26.67 -2.67
CA THR A 140 12.03 -26.76 -1.24
C THR A 140 11.73 -25.43 -0.58
N ALA A 141 10.80 -25.42 0.36
CA ALA A 141 10.44 -24.25 1.15
C ALA A 141 10.79 -24.51 2.63
N GLU A 142 11.53 -23.57 3.20
CA GLU A 142 11.82 -23.53 4.65
C GLU A 142 11.10 -22.35 5.25
N ALA A 143 10.54 -22.51 6.44
CA ALA A 143 9.83 -21.45 7.15
C ALA A 143 10.47 -21.22 8.52
N ALA A 144 10.54 -19.95 8.91
CA ALA A 144 10.93 -19.51 10.24
C ALA A 144 9.87 -18.55 10.79
N LEU A 145 9.44 -18.77 12.01
CA LEU A 145 8.52 -17.91 12.72
C LEU A 145 9.32 -16.98 13.66
N LEU A 146 8.92 -15.71 13.68
CA LEU A 146 9.41 -14.72 14.62
C LEU A 146 8.23 -14.30 15.47
N ASP A 147 8.24 -14.63 16.73
CA ASP A 147 7.16 -14.44 17.70
C ASP A 147 7.45 -13.36 18.75
N ASP A 148 8.70 -12.95 18.89
CA ASP A 148 9.07 -11.87 19.79
C ASP A 148 8.67 -10.49 19.25
N VAL A 149 7.88 -9.74 20.02
CA VAL A 149 7.47 -8.36 19.68
C VAL A 149 8.47 -7.37 20.28
N VAL A 150 9.13 -6.59 19.43
CA VAL A 150 10.22 -5.66 19.82
C VAL A 150 9.79 -4.18 19.68
N ARG A 151 8.66 -3.88 19.03
CA ARG A 151 8.24 -2.49 18.72
C ARG A 151 7.54 -1.79 19.87
N GLN A 152 6.86 -2.54 20.71
CA GLN A 152 6.03 -2.02 21.79
C GLN A 152 6.66 -2.36 23.14
N GLU A 153 6.44 -1.50 24.12
CA GLU A 153 6.82 -1.78 25.51
C GLU A 153 5.93 -2.89 26.07
N ALA A 154 6.43 -3.62 27.05
CA ALA A 154 5.73 -4.80 27.59
C ALA A 154 4.42 -4.45 28.31
N ASP A 155 4.27 -3.20 28.77
CA ASP A 155 3.10 -2.64 29.45
C ASP A 155 2.14 -1.88 28.52
N SER A 156 2.36 -1.93 27.19
CA SER A 156 1.49 -1.30 26.21
C SER A 156 0.15 -2.02 26.08
N GLY A 157 -0.94 -1.27 26.24
CA GLY A 157 -2.29 -1.74 25.97
C GLY A 157 -2.55 -2.04 24.51
N ILE A 158 -1.86 -1.34 23.59
CA ILE A 158 -1.89 -1.63 22.15
C ILE A 158 -1.33 -3.05 21.90
N LEU A 159 -0.19 -3.39 22.51
CA LEU A 159 0.40 -4.73 22.40
C LEU A 159 -0.51 -5.80 23.01
N PHE A 160 -1.05 -5.54 24.20
CA PHE A 160 -1.96 -6.46 24.89
C PHE A 160 -3.17 -6.78 24.02
N ASN A 161 -3.86 -5.76 23.53
CA ASN A 161 -5.06 -5.93 22.70
C ASN A 161 -4.75 -6.56 21.33
N ALA A 162 -3.63 -6.22 20.71
CA ALA A 162 -3.20 -6.85 19.46
C ALA A 162 -2.89 -8.34 19.65
N THR A 163 -2.24 -8.70 20.77
CA THR A 163 -1.97 -10.10 21.13
C THR A 163 -3.25 -10.87 21.39
N LEU A 164 -4.23 -10.27 22.08
CA LEU A 164 -5.56 -10.86 22.27
C LEU A 164 -6.21 -11.24 20.93
N VAL A 165 -6.24 -10.30 19.97
CA VAL A 165 -6.82 -10.56 18.64
C VAL A 165 -6.03 -11.65 17.91
N ARG A 166 -4.71 -11.67 17.99
CA ARG A 166 -3.88 -12.72 17.40
C ARG A 166 -4.21 -14.09 17.97
N CYS A 167 -4.31 -14.22 19.29
CA CYS A 167 -4.69 -15.46 19.94
C CYS A 167 -6.09 -15.94 19.52
N MET A 168 -7.05 -15.02 19.35
CA MET A 168 -8.38 -15.35 18.84
C MET A 168 -8.31 -15.91 17.41
N LEU A 169 -7.52 -15.26 16.52
CA LEU A 169 -7.33 -15.73 15.15
C LEU A 169 -6.69 -17.14 15.11
N GLU A 170 -5.66 -17.38 15.90
CA GLU A 170 -4.97 -18.67 15.99
C GLU A 170 -5.87 -19.77 16.54
N ALA A 171 -6.74 -19.43 17.49
CA ALA A 171 -7.73 -20.37 18.07
C ALA A 171 -8.98 -20.55 17.17
N GLY A 172 -9.09 -19.83 16.05
CA GLY A 172 -10.27 -19.85 15.18
C GLY A 172 -11.54 -19.28 15.85
N ILE A 173 -11.39 -18.43 16.84
CA ILE A 173 -12.51 -17.80 17.56
C ILE A 173 -13.03 -16.64 16.69
N ILE A 174 -14.29 -16.79 16.24
CA ILE A 174 -15.00 -15.76 15.47
C ILE A 174 -15.94 -15.04 16.44
N ASP A 175 -15.43 -14.07 17.16
CA ASP A 175 -16.23 -13.23 18.07
C ASP A 175 -15.70 -11.78 18.03
N ILE A 176 -16.46 -10.86 18.64
CA ILE A 176 -16.05 -9.46 18.76
C ILE A 176 -15.04 -9.37 19.91
N PRO A 177 -13.79 -8.93 19.65
CA PRO A 177 -12.81 -8.76 20.72
C PRO A 177 -13.25 -7.66 21.68
N LEU A 178 -13.16 -7.94 22.97
CA LEU A 178 -13.34 -6.93 24.03
C LEU A 178 -11.96 -6.35 24.34
N PHE A 179 -11.72 -5.14 23.84
CA PHE A 179 -10.48 -4.44 24.12
C PHE A 179 -10.42 -3.95 25.55
N ASP A 180 -9.26 -4.14 26.17
CA ASP A 180 -8.96 -3.57 27.48
C ASP A 180 -8.51 -2.11 27.32
N THR A 181 -9.27 -1.20 27.92
CA THR A 181 -9.04 0.25 27.88
C THR A 181 -8.53 0.79 29.20
N SER A 182 -8.03 -0.08 30.10
CA SER A 182 -7.44 0.33 31.36
C SER A 182 -5.99 0.84 31.24
N PHE A 183 -5.40 0.72 30.06
CA PHE A 183 -4.04 1.17 29.75
C PHE A 183 -4.02 2.64 29.35
N ASP A 184 -2.93 3.34 29.69
CA ASP A 184 -2.76 4.77 29.39
C ASP A 184 -2.68 5.10 27.90
N ASP A 185 -2.34 4.12 27.04
CA ASP A 185 -2.22 4.24 25.58
C ASP A 185 -3.48 3.78 24.83
N VAL A 186 -4.57 3.42 25.54
CA VAL A 186 -5.84 2.97 24.93
C VAL A 186 -7.01 3.67 25.61
N GLU A 187 -7.76 4.45 24.86
CA GLU A 187 -8.92 5.19 25.34
C GLU A 187 -10.20 4.78 24.61
N ALA A 188 -11.28 4.60 25.34
CA ALA A 188 -12.61 4.41 24.77
C ALA A 188 -13.28 5.75 24.55
N VAL A 189 -13.74 6.02 23.32
CA VAL A 189 -14.44 7.26 22.96
C VAL A 189 -15.87 6.94 22.53
N ASP A 190 -16.85 7.63 23.14
CA ASP A 190 -18.25 7.52 22.73
C ASP A 190 -18.47 8.12 21.33
N GLY A 191 -19.45 7.54 20.60
CA GLY A 191 -19.75 7.98 19.24
C GLY A 191 -20.15 9.45 19.11
N GLY A 192 -20.66 10.07 20.17
CA GLY A 192 -20.97 11.50 20.25
C GLY A 192 -19.75 12.40 20.31
N ASP A 193 -18.66 11.91 20.92
CA ASP A 193 -17.46 12.69 21.23
C ASP A 193 -16.33 12.46 20.24
N ILE A 194 -16.55 11.58 19.24
CA ILE A 194 -15.48 11.13 18.32
C ILE A 194 -14.85 12.27 17.52
N LEU A 195 -15.61 13.30 17.14
CA LEU A 195 -15.06 14.45 16.40
C LEU A 195 -14.22 15.36 17.32
N GLU A 196 -14.64 15.51 18.58
CA GLU A 196 -13.87 16.25 19.58
C GLU A 196 -12.56 15.52 19.89
N ALA A 197 -12.60 14.19 20.05
CA ALA A 197 -11.41 13.37 20.24
C ALA A 197 -10.45 13.47 19.04
N ILE A 198 -10.95 13.46 17.81
CA ILE A 198 -10.13 13.64 16.59
C ILE A 198 -9.51 15.05 16.58
N GLN A 199 -10.28 16.09 16.92
CA GLN A 199 -9.76 17.46 17.01
C GLN A 199 -8.66 17.55 18.06
N GLY A 200 -8.88 17.00 19.25
CA GLY A 200 -7.86 16.95 20.31
C GLY A 200 -6.60 16.20 19.88
N ALA A 201 -6.73 15.12 19.12
CA ALA A 201 -5.59 14.39 18.56
C ALA A 201 -4.82 15.24 17.53
N TYR A 202 -5.53 15.95 16.65
CA TYR A 202 -4.90 16.86 15.68
C TYR A 202 -4.17 18.02 16.36
N ASP A 203 -4.75 18.58 17.41
CA ASP A 203 -4.15 19.66 18.18
C ASP A 203 -2.89 19.19 18.94
N ARG A 204 -2.89 17.94 19.41
CA ARG A 204 -1.81 17.38 20.22
C ARG A 204 -0.68 16.78 19.39
N TYR A 205 -1.00 16.07 18.33
CA TYR A 205 -0.04 15.26 17.55
C TYR A 205 0.14 15.76 16.12
N GLY A 206 -0.77 16.58 15.63
CA GLY A 206 -0.81 16.99 14.23
C GLY A 206 -1.66 16.04 13.37
N MET A 207 -2.16 16.58 12.26
CA MET A 207 -2.96 15.82 11.28
C MET A 207 -2.15 14.71 10.60
N GLU A 208 -0.85 14.92 10.40
CA GLU A 208 0.04 13.97 9.73
C GLU A 208 0.36 12.74 10.60
N GLU A 209 0.32 12.91 11.93
CA GLU A 209 0.59 11.83 12.90
C GLU A 209 -0.68 11.17 13.42
N THR A 210 -1.86 11.60 12.93
CA THR A 210 -3.15 11.08 13.36
C THR A 210 -3.87 10.38 12.23
N ILE A 211 -4.35 9.16 12.47
CA ILE A 211 -5.09 8.38 11.46
C ILE A 211 -6.41 7.83 12.03
N VAL A 212 -7.46 7.91 11.22
CA VAL A 212 -8.76 7.29 11.52
C VAL A 212 -8.91 5.99 10.71
N ILE A 213 -8.95 4.86 11.40
CA ILE A 213 -9.08 3.56 10.76
C ILE A 213 -10.56 3.16 10.70
N THR A 214 -11.04 2.80 9.52
CA THR A 214 -12.43 2.39 9.28
C THR A 214 -12.49 1.06 8.53
N ARG A 215 -13.62 0.37 8.66
CA ARG A 215 -13.81 -0.93 7.99
C ARG A 215 -14.27 -0.84 6.52
N SER A 216 -14.53 0.35 5.99
CA SER A 216 -15.01 0.51 4.62
C SER A 216 -14.74 1.91 4.08
N ASN A 217 -14.55 2.03 2.75
CA ASN A 217 -14.39 3.31 2.07
C ASN A 217 -15.60 4.24 2.29
N LYS A 218 -16.81 3.70 2.31
CA LYS A 218 -18.02 4.48 2.63
C LYS A 218 -17.96 5.14 4.00
N ARG A 219 -17.45 4.43 5.03
CA ARG A 219 -17.23 5.02 6.35
C ARG A 219 -16.10 6.01 6.34
N ALA A 220 -15.00 5.72 5.67
CA ALA A 220 -13.87 6.65 5.52
C ALA A 220 -14.33 7.97 4.91
N ASN A 221 -15.10 7.93 3.82
CA ASN A 221 -15.64 9.13 3.19
C ASN A 221 -16.53 9.95 4.12
N ARG A 222 -17.38 9.29 4.92
CA ARG A 222 -18.21 9.98 5.94
C ARG A 222 -17.36 10.66 7.01
N PHE A 223 -16.30 9.99 7.49
CA PHE A 223 -15.36 10.61 8.43
C PHE A 223 -14.63 11.76 7.79
N ASN A 224 -14.12 11.61 6.57
CA ASN A 224 -13.45 12.69 5.85
C ASN A 224 -14.36 13.90 5.69
N GLU A 225 -15.62 13.71 5.33
CA GLU A 225 -16.61 14.80 5.20
C GLU A 225 -16.88 15.46 6.56
N ALA A 226 -17.10 14.67 7.62
CA ALA A 226 -17.35 15.18 8.97
C ALA A 226 -16.14 15.94 9.53
N ILE A 227 -14.93 15.41 9.37
CA ILE A 227 -13.69 16.06 9.79
C ILE A 227 -13.51 17.38 9.03
N ARG A 228 -13.68 17.38 7.70
CA ARG A 228 -13.55 18.60 6.91
C ARG A 228 -14.50 19.68 7.37
N ARG A 229 -15.79 19.35 7.61
CA ARG A 229 -16.83 20.32 7.98
C ARG A 229 -16.71 20.80 9.42
N HIS A 230 -16.45 19.91 10.37
CA HIS A 230 -16.60 20.18 11.79
C HIS A 230 -15.27 20.34 12.54
N VAL A 231 -14.18 19.77 12.02
CA VAL A 231 -12.85 19.88 12.64
C VAL A 231 -11.99 20.89 11.89
N LEU A 232 -11.98 20.83 10.54
CA LEU A 232 -11.18 21.73 9.70
C LEU A 232 -11.95 22.95 9.18
N PHE A 233 -13.27 23.03 9.42
CA PHE A 233 -14.16 24.13 8.98
C PHE A 233 -14.05 24.45 7.50
N ALA A 234 -13.79 23.45 6.66
CA ALA A 234 -13.68 23.60 5.23
C ALA A 234 -15.08 23.66 4.58
N GLU A 235 -15.37 24.77 3.87
CA GLU A 235 -16.64 24.99 3.18
C GLU A 235 -16.65 24.42 1.75
N GLU A 236 -15.48 24.38 1.10
CA GLU A 236 -15.33 23.92 -0.28
C GLU A 236 -15.21 22.40 -0.36
N GLU A 237 -15.57 21.81 -1.52
CA GLU A 237 -15.43 20.36 -1.79
C GLU A 237 -13.97 19.90 -1.69
N ILE A 238 -13.04 20.74 -2.16
CA ILE A 238 -11.60 20.54 -2.10
C ILE A 238 -10.90 21.90 -1.99
N GLY A 239 -9.89 22.00 -1.14
CA GLY A 239 -9.20 23.25 -0.88
C GLY A 239 -7.70 23.09 -0.61
N SER A 240 -6.98 24.20 -0.65
CA SER A 240 -5.57 24.22 -0.28
C SER A 240 -5.39 23.77 1.17
N GLY A 241 -4.44 22.89 1.43
CA GLY A 241 -4.22 22.26 2.73
C GLY A 241 -4.88 20.88 2.87
N ASP A 242 -5.71 20.44 1.91
CA ASP A 242 -6.27 19.10 1.94
C ASP A 242 -5.20 18.03 1.72
N MET A 243 -5.27 17.00 2.55
CA MET A 243 -4.48 15.79 2.36
C MET A 243 -5.27 14.80 1.49
N LEU A 244 -4.69 14.42 0.37
CA LEU A 244 -5.27 13.49 -0.60
C LEU A 244 -4.49 12.19 -0.59
N MET A 245 -5.18 11.07 -0.84
CA MET A 245 -4.55 9.78 -1.06
C MET A 245 -4.70 9.33 -2.51
N VAL A 246 -3.61 8.91 -3.11
CA VAL A 246 -3.60 8.36 -4.47
C VAL A 246 -4.24 6.97 -4.46
N VAL A 247 -5.28 6.75 -5.25
CA VAL A 247 -6.02 5.48 -5.28
C VAL A 247 -5.62 4.56 -6.45
N LYS A 248 -4.76 5.03 -7.35
CA LYS A 248 -4.26 4.26 -8.50
C LYS A 248 -2.83 4.66 -8.84
N ASN A 249 -1.98 3.67 -9.15
CA ASN A 249 -0.61 3.97 -9.62
C ASN A 249 -0.62 4.87 -10.86
N ASN A 250 0.22 5.89 -10.86
CA ASN A 250 0.38 6.81 -11.98
C ASN A 250 1.84 6.85 -12.43
N TYR A 251 2.06 6.52 -13.70
CA TYR A 251 3.38 6.47 -14.33
C TYR A 251 3.63 7.64 -15.29
N HIS A 252 2.64 8.54 -15.43
CA HIS A 252 2.67 9.57 -16.47
C HIS A 252 3.52 10.79 -16.11
N TYR A 253 3.52 11.18 -14.84
CA TYR A 253 4.14 12.44 -14.39
C TYR A 253 5.65 12.36 -14.17
N THR A 254 6.19 11.16 -14.08
CA THR A 254 7.56 10.89 -13.66
C THR A 254 8.58 10.84 -14.81
N GLY A 255 8.15 10.89 -16.06
CA GLY A 255 9.02 10.78 -17.23
C GLY A 255 9.25 12.08 -18.02
N ARG A 256 8.69 13.21 -17.59
CA ARG A 256 8.69 14.44 -18.38
C ARG A 256 9.72 15.49 -17.98
N GLU A 257 10.23 15.42 -16.77
CA GLU A 257 11.29 16.31 -16.29
C GLU A 257 12.53 15.50 -15.99
N GLU A 258 13.65 15.84 -16.61
CA GLU A 258 14.96 15.18 -16.44
C GLU A 258 15.46 15.23 -14.98
N GLU A 259 14.83 16.02 -14.11
CA GLU A 259 15.16 16.19 -12.69
C GLU A 259 14.24 15.37 -11.75
N CYS A 260 13.22 14.67 -12.26
CA CYS A 260 12.28 13.96 -11.40
C CYS A 260 12.88 12.63 -10.91
N SER A 261 13.27 12.57 -9.63
CA SER A 261 13.87 11.39 -8.99
C SER A 261 12.89 10.23 -8.75
N VAL A 262 11.62 10.41 -9.13
CA VAL A 262 10.52 9.48 -8.80
C VAL A 262 10.07 8.72 -10.04
N ASP A 263 10.13 7.40 -9.96
CA ASP A 263 9.77 6.51 -11.08
C ASP A 263 8.25 6.42 -11.33
N PHE A 264 7.41 6.66 -10.33
CA PHE A 264 5.94 6.67 -10.41
C PHE A 264 5.32 7.15 -9.09
N ILE A 265 4.07 7.63 -9.14
CA ILE A 265 3.25 7.90 -7.97
C ILE A 265 2.46 6.63 -7.65
N ALA A 266 2.57 6.13 -6.43
CA ALA A 266 1.98 4.86 -6.05
C ALA A 266 0.57 5.00 -5.48
N ASN A 267 -0.23 3.96 -5.63
CA ASN A 267 -1.45 3.80 -4.85
C ASN A 267 -1.10 3.77 -3.35
N GLY A 268 -1.81 4.56 -2.55
CA GLY A 268 -1.57 4.74 -1.12
C GLY A 268 -0.61 5.89 -0.78
N ASP A 269 0.02 6.55 -1.77
CA ASP A 269 0.78 7.76 -1.52
C ASP A 269 -0.12 8.89 -1.06
N THR A 270 0.39 9.71 -0.15
CA THR A 270 -0.29 10.92 0.31
C THR A 270 0.25 12.14 -0.40
N ALA A 271 -0.62 13.09 -0.69
CA ALA A 271 -0.29 14.34 -1.35
C ALA A 271 -1.01 15.50 -0.67
N LEU A 272 -0.29 16.57 -0.37
CA LEU A 272 -0.85 17.80 0.15
C LEU A 272 -1.25 18.71 -1.01
N LEU A 273 -2.51 19.13 -1.04
CA LEU A 273 -3.00 20.09 -2.03
C LEU A 273 -2.47 21.48 -1.72
N ARG A 274 -1.55 21.98 -2.54
CA ARG A 274 -0.97 23.31 -2.37
C ARG A 274 -1.83 24.40 -3.00
N ARG A 275 -2.34 24.15 -4.21
CA ARG A 275 -3.13 25.16 -4.94
C ARG A 275 -3.98 24.53 -6.02
N ILE A 276 -5.22 25.01 -6.18
CA ILE A 276 -6.08 24.73 -7.33
C ILE A 276 -5.91 25.88 -8.34
N ARG A 277 -5.69 25.54 -9.61
CA ARG A 277 -5.60 26.51 -10.69
C ARG A 277 -6.94 26.76 -11.36
N LYS A 278 -7.65 25.69 -11.70
CA LYS A 278 -8.96 25.74 -12.35
C LYS A 278 -9.71 24.42 -12.21
N PHE A 279 -11.02 24.51 -12.37
CA PHE A 279 -11.91 23.35 -12.52
C PHE A 279 -12.24 23.18 -14.00
N GLU A 280 -12.39 21.95 -14.44
CA GLU A 280 -12.68 21.57 -15.83
C GLU A 280 -13.67 20.40 -15.84
N ASP A 281 -14.59 20.42 -16.81
CA ASP A 281 -15.52 19.33 -17.08
C ASP A 281 -15.14 18.66 -18.41
N PHE A 282 -14.84 17.36 -18.37
CA PHE A 282 -14.50 16.57 -19.53
C PHE A 282 -15.23 15.23 -19.51
N TYR A 283 -15.85 14.83 -20.60
CA TYR A 283 -16.52 13.55 -20.75
C TYR A 283 -17.55 13.23 -19.67
N GLY A 284 -18.16 14.27 -19.05
CA GLY A 284 -19.10 14.12 -17.95
C GLY A 284 -18.45 13.86 -16.59
N PHE A 285 -17.15 14.13 -16.45
CA PHE A 285 -16.40 14.09 -15.19
C PHE A 285 -15.87 15.46 -14.85
N ARG A 286 -15.78 15.74 -13.55
CA ARG A 286 -15.22 16.98 -13.00
C ARG A 286 -13.77 16.79 -12.61
N PHE A 287 -12.93 17.72 -13.04
CA PHE A 287 -11.51 17.73 -12.73
C PHE A 287 -11.08 19.03 -12.08
N ALA A 288 -10.11 18.95 -11.17
CA ALA A 288 -9.36 20.10 -10.70
C ALA A 288 -7.91 19.99 -11.21
N GLN A 289 -7.46 21.03 -11.90
CA GLN A 289 -6.03 21.18 -12.18
C GLN A 289 -5.38 21.81 -10.96
N ALA A 290 -4.47 21.08 -10.34
CA ALA A 290 -3.92 21.44 -9.04
C ALA A 290 -2.42 21.17 -8.95
N ARG A 291 -1.77 21.86 -8.02
CA ARG A 291 -0.40 21.59 -7.58
C ARG A 291 -0.46 20.79 -6.30
N LEU A 292 0.15 19.61 -6.32
CA LEU A 292 0.26 18.70 -5.22
C LEU A 292 1.72 18.60 -4.75
N SER A 293 1.94 18.56 -3.44
CA SER A 293 3.22 18.27 -2.81
C SER A 293 3.16 16.86 -2.21
N PHE A 294 4.19 16.06 -2.44
CA PHE A 294 4.27 14.68 -1.98
C PHE A 294 5.31 14.56 -0.87
N PRO A 295 4.92 14.54 0.42
CA PRO A 295 5.87 14.50 1.55
C PRO A 295 6.80 13.29 1.51
N ASP A 296 6.29 12.12 1.09
CA ASP A 296 7.09 10.89 0.99
C ASP A 296 8.17 10.93 -0.12
N TYR A 297 8.25 12.01 -0.90
CA TYR A 297 9.20 12.22 -2.00
C TYR A 297 9.97 13.54 -1.85
N ASP A 298 10.42 13.83 -0.63
CA ASP A 298 11.16 15.06 -0.32
C ASP A 298 10.38 16.33 -0.73
N ASP A 299 9.06 16.34 -0.48
CA ASP A 299 8.13 17.44 -0.84
C ASP A 299 8.09 17.75 -2.33
N LEU A 300 8.31 16.76 -3.18
CA LEU A 300 8.19 16.90 -4.63
C LEU A 300 6.86 17.52 -5.01
N GLU A 301 6.89 18.65 -5.72
CA GLU A 301 5.70 19.30 -6.24
C GLU A 301 5.41 18.90 -7.68
N LEU A 302 4.17 18.49 -7.95
CA LEU A 302 3.70 18.13 -9.27
C LEU A 302 2.39 18.85 -9.61
N GLU A 303 2.25 19.23 -10.88
CA GLU A 303 0.98 19.68 -11.43
C GLU A 303 0.20 18.51 -12.00
N CYS A 304 -0.96 18.26 -11.42
CA CYS A 304 -1.80 17.11 -11.74
C CYS A 304 -3.24 17.52 -12.01
N LYS A 305 -3.99 16.66 -12.70
CA LYS A 305 -5.45 16.71 -12.74
C LYS A 305 -6.02 15.72 -11.74
N ILE A 306 -6.81 16.22 -10.82
CA ILE A 306 -7.53 15.43 -9.81
C ILE A 306 -8.92 15.15 -10.34
N LEU A 307 -9.36 13.91 -10.35
CA LEU A 307 -10.71 13.51 -10.69
C LEU A 307 -11.60 13.67 -9.44
N LEU A 308 -12.42 14.71 -9.41
CA LEU A 308 -13.23 15.08 -8.24
C LEU A 308 -14.33 14.04 -7.93
N ASP A 309 -14.89 13.43 -8.96
CA ASP A 309 -15.95 12.43 -8.80
C ASP A 309 -15.51 11.20 -7.99
N THR A 310 -14.19 10.99 -7.81
CA THR A 310 -13.67 9.91 -6.98
C THR A 310 -13.57 10.26 -5.49
N LEU A 311 -13.60 11.54 -5.12
CA LEU A 311 -13.44 11.98 -3.73
C LEU A 311 -14.59 11.52 -2.83
N GLY A 312 -15.82 11.49 -3.35
CA GLY A 312 -17.02 11.03 -2.64
C GLY A 312 -17.45 9.60 -3.00
N SER A 313 -16.69 8.90 -3.84
CA SER A 313 -17.09 7.56 -4.30
C SER A 313 -16.92 6.51 -3.20
N ASP A 314 -17.92 5.64 -3.04
CA ASP A 314 -17.83 4.46 -2.15
C ASP A 314 -16.84 3.40 -2.69
N SER A 315 -16.45 3.49 -3.96
CA SER A 315 -15.48 2.62 -4.62
C SER A 315 -14.17 3.36 -4.88
N PRO A 316 -13.01 2.75 -4.62
CA PRO A 316 -11.69 3.36 -4.88
C PRO A 316 -11.36 3.46 -6.38
N SER A 317 -12.18 2.88 -7.25
CA SER A 317 -11.97 2.89 -8.69
C SER A 317 -13.25 3.26 -9.44
N LEU A 318 -13.08 3.87 -10.60
CA LEU A 318 -14.16 4.07 -11.55
C LEU A 318 -14.76 2.72 -11.97
N THR A 319 -16.07 2.70 -12.24
CA THR A 319 -16.70 1.53 -12.86
C THR A 319 -16.09 1.29 -14.25
N ARG A 320 -16.23 0.07 -14.78
CA ARG A 320 -15.71 -0.28 -16.11
C ARG A 320 -16.28 0.64 -17.21
N GLU A 321 -17.55 1.00 -17.09
CA GLU A 321 -18.23 1.93 -18.00
C GLU A 321 -17.68 3.36 -17.89
N GLN A 322 -17.47 3.83 -16.67
CA GLN A 322 -16.84 5.14 -16.43
C GLN A 322 -15.39 5.17 -16.92
N GLY A 323 -14.63 4.09 -16.70
CA GLY A 323 -13.26 3.96 -17.22
C GLY A 323 -13.21 4.02 -18.74
N SER A 324 -14.11 3.33 -19.45
CA SER A 324 -14.20 3.34 -20.93
C SER A 324 -14.61 4.72 -21.51
N ARG A 325 -15.24 5.58 -20.71
CA ARG A 325 -15.57 6.96 -21.11
C ARG A 325 -14.40 7.92 -20.99
N LEU A 326 -13.45 7.59 -20.11
CA LEU A 326 -12.31 8.45 -19.79
C LEU A 326 -11.09 8.15 -20.69
N PHE A 327 -11.03 6.97 -21.26
CA PHE A 327 -9.97 6.46 -22.13
C PHE A 327 -10.54 6.09 -23.50
#